data_df384cf5b5a009a30885ecba870ebd72
#
_entry.id   df384cf5b5a009a30885ecba870ebd72
#
_cell.length_a   1.000
_cell.length_b   1.000
_cell.length_c   1.000
_cell.angle_alpha   90.00
_cell.angle_beta   90.00
_cell.angle_gamma   90.00
#
_symmetry.space_group_name_H-M   'P 1'
#
loop_
_entity.id
_entity.type
_entity.pdbx_description
1 polymer ?
#
loop_
_entity_poly.entity_id
_entity_poly.type
_entity_poly.pdbx_seq_one_letter_code
_entity_poly.pdbx_strand_id
1 'polypeptide(L)'
;AGSEGSAGEVSGQVVSFVTVLALVLAAAGYLLTEPMLAAIPSQAATSQEVVPLARRYMEVFFLGLPFLFGFFVFNSLMRGYGNTRTPMRVMVVSVAINVVLDPLLIFGVGPFPDLGIEGAALATIVARAVASLLGFYVLFRTDAGPNVSLEFLVPDLGYVRDIVRLGTPSALEQSTSALAMITLTAMVVQFAPPVVSAYGLGNRLASLVFLPAMGLGRATNTMVGQNLGAENSDRAERAVWLAAKVGMAVMLGVAVVAALFPEPIVGVFMATGTEKAEATIEYGSAYLRIRSVEFTFMALLQVLLGAYRGAGNTKTAMAFSMVALWLGRVPTVYYLAFARDMGPTGVWVGMAFGNVLGATAAALWFTRGTWKEAVIDDPPAAAAPDAED
;
A
#
# COMPACT_ATOMS: atom_id res chain seq x y z
N ALA A 1 -8.02 17.98 17.13
CA ALA A 1 -7.21 18.94 16.40
C ALA A 1 -6.85 20.07 17.37
N GLY A 2 -5.76 19.90 18.10
CA GLY A 2 -5.10 20.99 18.79
C GLY A 2 -4.76 22.09 17.80
N SER A 3 -4.43 23.28 18.28
CA SER A 3 -4.08 24.46 17.51
C SER A 3 -3.24 24.16 16.25
N GLU A 4 -3.37 24.95 15.21
CA GLU A 4 -2.58 24.84 13.97
C GLU A 4 -1.06 24.72 14.24
N GLY A 5 -0.56 25.30 15.34
CA GLY A 5 0.81 25.17 15.81
C GLY A 5 1.21 23.74 16.15
N SER A 6 0.36 22.95 16.83
CA SER A 6 0.67 21.56 17.17
C SER A 6 0.69 20.64 15.93
N ALA A 7 -0.14 20.93 14.92
CA ALA A 7 -0.12 20.20 13.66
C ALA A 7 1.18 20.46 12.87
N GLY A 8 1.67 21.70 12.86
CA GLY A 8 2.94 22.08 12.25
C GLY A 8 4.14 21.40 12.92
N GLU A 9 4.14 21.39 14.27
CA GLU A 9 5.19 20.75 15.06
C GLU A 9 5.28 19.24 14.81
N VAL A 10 4.17 18.50 14.94
CA VAL A 10 4.11 17.05 14.62
C VAL A 10 4.55 16.79 13.19
N SER A 11 4.11 17.63 12.24
CA SER A 11 4.51 17.49 10.84
C SER A 11 6.00 17.68 10.63
N GLY A 12 6.63 18.65 11.32
CA GLY A 12 8.08 18.87 11.29
C GLY A 12 8.84 17.65 11.82
N GLN A 13 8.42 17.09 12.95
CA GLN A 13 9.01 15.89 13.55
C GLN A 13 8.92 14.68 12.60
N VAL A 14 7.78 14.47 11.93
CA VAL A 14 7.59 13.39 10.94
C VAL A 14 8.52 13.60 9.75
N VAL A 15 8.62 14.81 9.21
CA VAL A 15 9.51 15.14 8.09
C VAL A 15 10.96 14.84 8.45
N SER A 16 11.41 15.28 9.62
CA SER A 16 12.77 15.07 10.11
C SER A 16 13.09 13.59 10.28
N PHE A 17 12.25 12.88 11.03
CA PHE A 17 12.43 11.44 11.29
C PHE A 17 12.49 10.62 10.00
N VAL A 18 11.52 10.83 9.09
CA VAL A 18 11.45 10.06 7.84
C VAL A 18 12.57 10.42 6.88
N THR A 19 13.04 11.68 6.88
CA THR A 19 14.21 12.09 6.07
C THR A 19 15.46 11.36 6.53
N VAL A 20 15.73 11.32 7.83
CA VAL A 20 16.88 10.58 8.41
C VAL A 20 16.75 9.08 8.09
N LEU A 21 15.57 8.50 8.31
CA LEU A 21 15.31 7.10 7.99
C LEU A 21 15.55 6.79 6.51
N ALA A 22 15.06 7.65 5.61
CA ALA A 22 15.23 7.48 4.17
C ALA A 22 16.70 7.54 3.75
N LEU A 23 17.48 8.44 4.33
CA LEU A 23 18.92 8.53 4.07
C LEU A 23 19.68 7.28 4.57
N VAL A 24 19.34 6.79 5.77
CA VAL A 24 19.91 5.56 6.31
C VAL A 24 19.57 4.35 5.43
N LEU A 25 18.30 4.23 5.02
CA LEU A 25 17.86 3.14 4.15
C LEU A 25 18.46 3.25 2.74
N ALA A 26 18.63 4.46 2.21
CA ALA A 26 19.29 4.69 0.93
C ALA A 26 20.75 4.24 0.98
N ALA A 27 21.49 4.67 2.00
CA ALA A 27 22.90 4.28 2.20
C ALA A 27 23.03 2.77 2.42
N ALA A 28 22.22 2.20 3.31
CA ALA A 28 22.22 0.76 3.58
C ALA A 28 21.87 -0.06 2.33
N GLY A 29 20.81 0.32 1.61
CA GLY A 29 20.39 -0.36 0.39
C GLY A 29 21.45 -0.29 -0.71
N TYR A 30 22.06 0.88 -0.90
CA TYR A 30 23.14 1.04 -1.88
C TYR A 30 24.35 0.16 -1.54
N LEU A 31 24.80 0.16 -0.28
CA LEU A 31 25.95 -0.64 0.18
C LEU A 31 25.66 -2.14 0.17
N LEU A 32 24.43 -2.53 0.42
CA LEU A 32 24.00 -3.94 0.48
C LEU A 32 23.52 -4.48 -0.87
N THR A 33 23.50 -3.69 -1.94
CA THR A 33 23.04 -4.13 -3.27
C THR A 33 23.80 -5.36 -3.75
N GLU A 34 25.12 -5.39 -3.68
CA GLU A 34 25.91 -6.56 -4.09
C GLU A 34 25.62 -7.81 -3.25
N PRO A 35 25.70 -7.79 -1.89
CA PRO A 35 25.38 -8.98 -1.10
C PRO A 35 23.92 -9.44 -1.26
N MET A 36 22.97 -8.53 -1.47
CA MET A 36 21.59 -8.91 -1.75
C MET A 36 21.44 -9.67 -3.07
N LEU A 37 22.12 -9.22 -4.12
CA LEU A 37 22.10 -9.90 -5.42
C LEU A 37 22.89 -11.22 -5.38
N ALA A 38 23.98 -11.30 -4.63
CA ALA A 38 24.75 -12.53 -4.42
C ALA A 38 23.97 -13.62 -3.68
N ALA A 39 22.98 -13.25 -2.87
CA ALA A 39 22.10 -14.19 -2.17
C ALA A 39 21.06 -14.87 -3.10
N ILE A 40 20.91 -14.40 -4.35
CA ILE A 40 20.01 -15.02 -5.32
C ILE A 40 20.70 -16.26 -5.91
N PRO A 41 20.06 -17.46 -5.83
CA PRO A 41 20.66 -18.70 -6.36
C PRO A 41 20.96 -18.58 -7.85
N SER A 42 22.22 -18.80 -8.23
CA SER A 42 22.75 -18.61 -9.59
C SER A 42 22.47 -19.77 -10.57
N GLN A 43 21.38 -20.51 -10.40
CA GLN A 43 21.11 -21.72 -11.18
C GLN A 43 20.53 -21.50 -12.59
N ALA A 44 20.41 -20.29 -13.09
CA ALA A 44 19.98 -20.04 -14.47
C ALA A 44 21.03 -19.26 -15.24
N ALA A 45 21.30 -19.66 -16.49
CA ALA A 45 22.12 -18.89 -17.45
C ALA A 45 21.61 -17.43 -17.60
N THR A 46 20.34 -17.20 -17.34
CA THR A 46 19.66 -15.91 -17.24
C THR A 46 20.20 -15.00 -16.12
N SER A 47 20.84 -15.56 -15.07
CA SER A 47 21.35 -14.76 -13.96
C SER A 47 22.57 -13.92 -14.34
N GLN A 48 23.38 -14.35 -15.31
CA GLN A 48 24.57 -13.61 -15.74
C GLN A 48 24.23 -12.31 -16.48
N GLU A 49 23.11 -12.26 -17.18
CA GLU A 49 22.65 -11.06 -17.90
C GLU A 49 21.76 -10.18 -17.01
N VAL A 50 20.92 -10.79 -16.17
CA VAL A 50 19.93 -10.07 -15.35
C VAL A 50 20.57 -9.41 -14.12
N VAL A 51 21.56 -10.05 -13.49
CA VAL A 51 22.16 -9.51 -12.25
C VAL A 51 22.85 -8.15 -12.45
N PRO A 52 23.63 -7.90 -13.51
CA PRO A 52 24.22 -6.57 -13.74
C PRO A 52 23.16 -5.48 -13.99
N LEU A 53 22.09 -5.82 -14.69
CA LEU A 53 20.98 -4.90 -14.96
C LEU A 53 20.20 -4.58 -13.66
N ALA A 54 19.92 -5.62 -12.86
CA ALA A 54 19.27 -5.46 -11.56
C ALA A 54 20.11 -4.61 -10.60
N ARG A 55 21.44 -4.79 -10.61
CA ARG A 55 22.38 -3.99 -9.82
C ARG A 55 22.26 -2.50 -10.15
N ARG A 56 22.39 -2.14 -11.43
CA ARG A 56 22.29 -0.75 -11.88
C ARG A 56 20.95 -0.12 -11.51
N TYR A 57 19.86 -0.86 -11.73
CA TYR A 57 18.52 -0.43 -11.34
C TYR A 57 18.42 -0.15 -9.83
N MET A 58 18.89 -1.09 -9.00
CA MET A 58 18.82 -0.99 -7.54
C MET A 58 19.70 0.15 -7.01
N GLU A 59 20.92 0.32 -7.51
CA GLU A 59 21.81 1.40 -7.11
C GLU A 59 21.17 2.77 -7.35
N VAL A 60 20.61 3.00 -8.55
CA VAL A 60 19.90 4.23 -8.89
C VAL A 60 18.66 4.39 -8.01
N PHE A 61 17.89 3.32 -7.81
CA PHE A 61 16.66 3.36 -7.03
C PHE A 61 16.93 3.69 -5.55
N PHE A 62 17.95 3.10 -4.93
CA PHE A 62 18.31 3.40 -3.55
C PHE A 62 18.76 4.84 -3.36
N LEU A 63 19.52 5.42 -4.29
CA LEU A 63 19.87 6.84 -4.27
C LEU A 63 18.64 7.76 -4.35
N GLY A 64 17.59 7.30 -5.01
CA GLY A 64 16.32 8.03 -5.14
C GLY A 64 15.36 7.88 -3.95
N LEU A 65 15.63 6.97 -3.00
CA LEU A 65 14.75 6.72 -1.85
C LEU A 65 14.35 7.98 -1.06
N PRO A 66 15.25 8.93 -0.77
CA PRO A 66 14.87 10.14 -0.04
C PRO A 66 13.75 10.93 -0.72
N PHE A 67 13.74 11.00 -2.04
CA PHE A 67 12.68 11.68 -2.80
C PHE A 67 11.37 10.90 -2.77
N LEU A 68 11.45 9.58 -2.86
CA LEU A 68 10.29 8.70 -2.74
C LEU A 68 9.62 8.86 -1.37
N PHE A 69 10.39 8.78 -0.31
CA PHE A 69 9.91 8.97 1.06
C PHE A 69 9.41 10.39 1.32
N GLY A 70 10.10 11.41 0.78
CA GLY A 70 9.67 12.80 0.87
C GLY A 70 8.28 13.01 0.26
N PHE A 71 8.01 12.42 -0.91
CA PHE A 71 6.68 12.45 -1.50
C PHE A 71 5.64 11.71 -0.64
N PHE A 72 5.97 10.55 -0.07
CA PHE A 72 5.06 9.81 0.81
C PHE A 72 4.73 10.59 2.08
N VAL A 73 5.71 11.24 2.71
CA VAL A 73 5.50 12.11 3.88
C VAL A 73 4.57 13.27 3.51
N PHE A 74 4.89 14.02 2.47
CA PHE A 74 4.03 15.09 1.98
C PHE A 74 2.59 14.62 1.78
N ASN A 75 2.41 13.53 1.06
CA ASN A 75 1.09 12.96 0.77
C ASN A 75 0.34 12.55 2.05
N SER A 76 1.06 12.00 3.04
CA SER A 76 0.47 11.55 4.31
C SER A 76 0.06 12.73 5.18
N LEU A 77 0.94 13.73 5.33
CA LEU A 77 0.68 14.94 6.12
C LEU A 77 -0.49 15.75 5.56
N MET A 78 -0.52 15.95 4.24
CA MET A 78 -1.63 16.67 3.60
C MET A 78 -2.97 15.96 3.76
N ARG A 79 -2.99 14.62 3.68
CA ARG A 79 -4.21 13.85 3.95
C ARG A 79 -4.62 13.93 5.43
N GLY A 80 -3.67 13.84 6.35
CA GLY A 80 -3.93 14.02 7.78
C GLY A 80 -4.54 15.39 8.08
N TYR A 81 -4.04 16.43 7.41
CA TYR A 81 -4.59 17.80 7.47
C TYR A 81 -5.96 17.93 6.79
N GLY A 82 -6.39 16.94 6.00
CA GLY A 82 -7.68 16.89 5.29
C GLY A 82 -7.63 17.40 3.85
N ASN A 83 -6.48 17.86 3.38
CA ASN A 83 -6.31 18.29 2.01
C ASN A 83 -5.86 17.11 1.13
N THR A 84 -6.81 16.48 0.44
CA THR A 84 -6.55 15.36 -0.47
C THR A 84 -6.33 15.83 -1.91
N ARG A 85 -6.77 17.05 -2.26
CA ARG A 85 -6.72 17.57 -3.63
C ARG A 85 -5.31 17.95 -4.05
N THR A 86 -4.57 18.61 -3.16
CA THR A 86 -3.19 19.04 -3.46
C THR A 86 -2.25 17.86 -3.71
N PRO A 87 -2.18 16.82 -2.85
CA PRO A 87 -1.39 15.63 -3.13
C PRO A 87 -1.79 14.91 -4.42
N MET A 88 -3.09 14.86 -4.73
CA MET A 88 -3.57 14.29 -5.98
C MET A 88 -3.02 15.04 -7.20
N ARG A 89 -3.06 16.38 -7.19
CA ARG A 89 -2.51 17.19 -8.29
C ARG A 89 -1.01 16.96 -8.46
N VAL A 90 -0.25 16.96 -7.37
CA VAL A 90 1.20 16.71 -7.39
C VAL A 90 1.48 15.29 -7.91
N MET A 91 0.66 14.29 -7.53
CA MET A 91 0.78 12.93 -8.04
C MET A 91 0.52 12.86 -9.55
N VAL A 92 -0.50 13.55 -10.06
CA VAL A 92 -0.78 13.62 -11.50
C VAL A 92 0.41 14.21 -12.27
N VAL A 93 1.00 15.31 -11.76
CA VAL A 93 2.21 15.91 -12.35
C VAL A 93 3.36 14.89 -12.35
N SER A 94 3.59 14.20 -11.23
CA SER A 94 4.63 13.18 -11.12
C SER A 94 4.43 12.04 -12.14
N VAL A 95 3.21 11.55 -12.28
CA VAL A 95 2.89 10.48 -13.25
C VAL A 95 3.08 10.98 -14.68
N ALA A 96 2.63 12.19 -14.99
CA ALA A 96 2.82 12.77 -16.34
C ALA A 96 4.31 12.90 -16.70
N ILE A 97 5.14 13.38 -15.76
CA ILE A 97 6.59 13.44 -15.95
C ILE A 97 7.17 12.04 -16.18
N ASN A 98 6.78 11.06 -15.38
CA ASN A 98 7.27 9.70 -15.52
C ASN A 98 6.89 9.09 -16.88
N VAL A 99 5.62 9.20 -17.31
CA VAL A 99 5.15 8.70 -18.62
C VAL A 99 5.93 9.31 -19.79
N VAL A 100 6.33 10.58 -19.67
CA VAL A 100 7.14 11.26 -20.70
C VAL A 100 8.60 10.82 -20.62
N LEU A 101 9.19 10.76 -19.41
CA LEU A 101 10.61 10.46 -19.24
C LEU A 101 10.93 8.98 -19.49
N ASP A 102 10.02 8.06 -19.19
CA ASP A 102 10.24 6.62 -19.39
C ASP A 102 10.68 6.31 -20.83
N PRO A 103 9.91 6.62 -21.90
CA PRO A 103 10.35 6.33 -23.24
C PRO A 103 11.60 7.11 -23.67
N LEU A 104 11.79 8.35 -23.18
CA LEU A 104 12.96 9.15 -23.53
C LEU A 104 14.26 8.56 -22.98
N LEU A 105 14.24 8.04 -21.74
CA LEU A 105 15.43 7.51 -21.07
C LEU A 105 15.62 6.03 -21.30
N ILE A 106 14.53 5.26 -21.53
CA ILE A 106 14.62 3.81 -21.81
C ILE A 106 15.14 3.57 -23.20
N PHE A 107 14.62 4.30 -24.21
CA PHE A 107 14.93 4.08 -25.63
C PHE A 107 15.87 5.11 -26.24
N GLY A 108 16.34 6.08 -25.47
CA GLY A 108 17.26 7.09 -25.99
C GLY A 108 16.66 8.00 -27.08
N VAL A 109 15.41 8.45 -26.89
CA VAL A 109 14.72 9.26 -27.89
C VAL A 109 15.23 10.70 -27.92
N GLY A 110 15.64 11.20 -29.07
CA GLY A 110 16.13 12.57 -29.27
C GLY A 110 17.52 12.79 -28.66
N PRO A 111 17.73 13.80 -27.81
CA PRO A 111 19.03 14.09 -27.20
C PRO A 111 19.35 13.22 -25.96
N PHE A 112 18.45 12.31 -25.58
CA PHE A 112 18.60 11.48 -24.38
C PHE A 112 19.39 10.21 -24.68
N PRO A 113 20.23 9.75 -23.72
CA PRO A 113 20.95 8.47 -23.86
C PRO A 113 19.99 7.27 -23.73
N ASP A 114 20.29 6.19 -24.44
CA ASP A 114 19.64 4.90 -24.26
C ASP A 114 20.20 4.24 -22.97
N LEU A 115 19.42 4.32 -21.88
CA LEU A 115 19.78 3.79 -20.58
C LEU A 115 19.09 2.47 -20.25
N GLY A 116 18.15 2.02 -21.10
CA GLY A 116 17.40 0.82 -20.86
C GLY A 116 16.70 0.79 -19.50
N ILE A 117 16.93 -0.27 -18.72
CA ILE A 117 16.30 -0.46 -17.41
C ILE A 117 16.74 0.59 -16.35
N GLU A 118 17.95 1.10 -16.45
CA GLU A 118 18.47 2.18 -15.62
C GLU A 118 17.70 3.49 -15.88
N GLY A 119 17.35 3.73 -17.16
CA GLY A 119 16.50 4.84 -17.57
C GLY A 119 15.12 4.82 -16.93
N ALA A 120 14.50 3.65 -16.80
CA ALA A 120 13.22 3.49 -16.10
C ALA A 120 13.33 3.85 -14.59
N ALA A 121 14.41 3.42 -13.93
CA ALA A 121 14.67 3.81 -12.55
C ALA A 121 14.84 5.33 -12.42
N LEU A 122 15.67 5.92 -13.28
CA LEU A 122 15.97 7.34 -13.26
C LEU A 122 14.72 8.19 -13.55
N ALA A 123 13.90 7.82 -14.53
CA ALA A 123 12.64 8.51 -14.84
C ALA A 123 11.69 8.51 -13.62
N THR A 124 11.57 7.37 -12.95
CA THR A 124 10.76 7.26 -11.73
C THR A 124 11.30 8.17 -10.62
N ILE A 125 12.61 8.18 -10.39
CA ILE A 125 13.24 9.00 -9.34
C ILE A 125 13.10 10.47 -9.64
N VAL A 126 13.33 10.90 -10.88
CA VAL A 126 13.16 12.31 -11.28
C VAL A 126 11.72 12.76 -11.08
N ALA A 127 10.74 11.94 -11.50
CA ALA A 127 9.34 12.25 -11.30
C ALA A 127 8.98 12.36 -9.80
N ARG A 128 9.54 11.50 -8.96
CA ARG A 128 9.34 11.54 -7.50
C ARG A 128 10.09 12.70 -6.84
N ALA A 129 11.27 13.04 -7.34
CA ALA A 129 12.02 14.20 -6.87
C ALA A 129 11.26 15.50 -7.11
N VAL A 130 10.72 15.70 -8.32
CA VAL A 130 9.87 16.85 -8.62
C VAL A 130 8.65 16.88 -7.70
N ALA A 131 7.97 15.75 -7.52
CA ALA A 131 6.81 15.66 -6.63
C ALA A 131 7.16 15.94 -5.16
N SER A 132 8.30 15.45 -4.69
CA SER A 132 8.81 15.71 -3.33
C SER A 132 9.14 17.18 -3.12
N LEU A 133 9.87 17.80 -4.06
CA LEU A 133 10.22 19.21 -4.00
C LEU A 133 8.98 20.12 -4.03
N LEU A 134 8.02 19.83 -4.92
CA LEU A 134 6.74 20.53 -4.94
C LEU A 134 5.97 20.31 -3.63
N GLY A 135 6.00 19.10 -3.09
CA GLY A 135 5.38 18.78 -1.81
C GLY A 135 5.99 19.55 -0.65
N PHE A 136 7.30 19.60 -0.55
CA PHE A 136 7.99 20.40 0.47
C PHE A 136 7.75 21.90 0.28
N TYR A 137 7.73 22.40 -0.95
CA TYR A 137 7.34 23.79 -1.21
C TYR A 137 5.96 24.10 -0.65
N VAL A 138 4.98 23.19 -0.85
CA VAL A 138 3.63 23.36 -0.30
C VAL A 138 3.63 23.32 1.23
N LEU A 139 4.36 22.41 1.86
CA LEU A 139 4.41 22.27 3.32
C LEU A 139 5.07 23.44 4.03
N PHE A 140 6.11 24.06 3.43
CA PHE A 140 6.93 25.09 4.07
C PHE A 140 6.60 26.52 3.62
N ARG A 141 5.87 26.70 2.52
CA ARG A 141 5.70 28.02 1.88
C ARG A 141 4.26 28.39 1.56
N THR A 142 3.30 27.52 1.82
CA THR A 142 1.90 27.79 1.49
C THR A 142 0.98 27.44 2.65
N ASP A 143 -0.15 28.13 2.74
CA ASP A 143 -1.19 27.89 3.75
C ASP A 143 -2.12 26.70 3.39
N ALA A 144 -1.76 25.91 2.37
CA ALA A 144 -2.56 24.77 1.92
C ALA A 144 -2.41 23.53 2.81
N GLY A 145 -1.46 23.53 3.74
CA GLY A 145 -1.08 22.42 4.62
C GLY A 145 -0.76 22.87 6.05
N PRO A 146 -0.16 21.99 6.84
CA PRO A 146 0.11 22.20 8.26
C PRO A 146 1.32 23.12 8.50
N ASN A 147 1.46 24.24 7.88
CA ASN A 147 2.50 25.27 8.08
C ASN A 147 3.73 24.83 8.90
N VAL A 148 4.60 24.03 8.26
CA VAL A 148 5.78 23.45 8.92
C VAL A 148 6.86 24.53 9.04
N SER A 149 7.25 24.90 10.27
CA SER A 149 8.41 25.77 10.52
C SER A 149 9.71 24.95 10.54
N LEU A 150 10.81 25.56 10.13
CA LEU A 150 12.15 24.95 10.20
C LEU A 150 12.58 24.64 11.65
N GLU A 151 12.05 25.38 12.62
CA GLU A 151 12.30 25.16 14.05
C GLU A 151 11.79 23.79 14.52
N PHE A 152 10.72 23.29 13.88
CA PHE A 152 10.10 21.99 14.20
C PHE A 152 10.85 20.78 13.60
N LEU A 153 11.92 21.02 12.86
CA LEU A 153 12.75 19.93 12.30
C LEU A 153 13.78 19.38 13.30
N VAL A 154 13.96 20.02 14.45
CA VAL A 154 14.85 19.49 15.51
C VAL A 154 14.16 18.26 16.13
N PRO A 155 14.78 17.05 16.07
CA PRO A 155 14.13 15.84 16.56
C PRO A 155 13.86 15.88 18.07
N ASP A 156 12.61 15.65 18.45
CA ASP A 156 12.19 15.38 19.81
C ASP A 156 11.94 13.88 19.99
N LEU A 157 12.60 13.28 20.99
CA LEU A 157 12.51 11.85 21.26
C LEU A 157 11.12 11.39 21.67
N GLY A 158 10.28 12.28 22.25
CA GLY A 158 8.90 12.00 22.59
C GLY A 158 8.08 11.73 21.33
N TYR A 159 8.12 12.65 20.38
CA TYR A 159 7.43 12.49 19.09
C TYR A 159 7.97 11.31 18.26
N VAL A 160 9.29 11.13 18.25
CA VAL A 160 9.91 9.97 17.55
C VAL A 160 9.39 8.65 18.14
N ARG A 161 9.28 8.54 19.46
CA ARG A 161 8.74 7.35 20.13
C ARG A 161 7.29 7.09 19.71
N ASP A 162 6.46 8.11 19.62
CA ASP A 162 5.05 7.96 19.22
C ASP A 162 4.92 7.59 17.73
N ILE A 163 5.72 8.21 16.87
CA ILE A 163 5.79 7.84 15.44
C ILE A 163 6.17 6.36 15.30
N VAL A 164 7.20 5.89 16.00
CA VAL A 164 7.63 4.50 15.98
C VAL A 164 6.57 3.57 16.57
N ARG A 165 5.96 3.94 17.69
CA ARG A 165 4.90 3.16 18.34
C ARG A 165 3.69 2.94 17.43
N LEU A 166 3.26 3.97 16.70
CA LEU A 166 2.14 3.89 15.76
C LEU A 166 2.53 3.27 14.42
N GLY A 167 3.74 3.52 13.96
CA GLY A 167 4.24 3.04 12.67
C GLY A 167 4.64 1.57 12.67
N THR A 168 5.20 1.06 13.79
CA THR A 168 5.68 -0.33 13.87
C THR A 168 4.60 -1.38 13.58
N PRO A 169 3.37 -1.31 14.13
CA PRO A 169 2.31 -2.26 13.77
C PRO A 169 1.96 -2.23 12.27
N SER A 170 1.93 -1.04 11.67
CA SER A 170 1.65 -0.89 10.23
C SER A 170 2.79 -1.43 9.37
N ALA A 171 4.05 -1.25 9.78
CA ALA A 171 5.21 -1.82 9.10
C ALA A 171 5.22 -3.35 9.18
N LEU A 172 4.94 -3.91 10.36
CA LEU A 172 4.80 -5.36 10.56
C LEU A 172 3.63 -5.94 9.73
N GLU A 173 2.50 -5.22 9.67
CA GLU A 173 1.37 -5.60 8.83
C GLU A 173 1.77 -5.72 7.36
N GLN A 174 2.50 -4.75 6.81
CA GLN A 174 2.96 -4.78 5.42
C GLN A 174 3.97 -5.89 5.18
N SER A 175 4.92 -6.07 6.09
CA SER A 175 5.93 -7.13 5.99
C SER A 175 5.30 -8.53 6.04
N THR A 176 4.37 -8.75 6.96
CA THR A 176 3.66 -10.04 7.07
C THR A 176 2.72 -10.29 5.90
N SER A 177 2.16 -9.23 5.30
CA SER A 177 1.37 -9.32 4.06
C SER A 177 2.24 -9.74 2.87
N ALA A 178 3.44 -9.17 2.75
CA ALA A 178 4.40 -9.58 1.73
C ALA A 178 4.82 -11.04 1.88
N LEU A 179 5.11 -11.48 3.12
CA LEU A 179 5.44 -12.88 3.43
C LEU A 179 4.28 -13.82 3.08
N ALA A 180 3.03 -13.45 3.37
CA ALA A 180 1.87 -14.26 3.01
C ALA A 180 1.74 -14.41 1.49
N MET A 181 2.00 -13.34 0.72
CA MET A 181 2.00 -13.40 -0.75
C MET A 181 3.10 -14.30 -1.30
N ILE A 182 4.31 -14.25 -0.73
CA ILE A 182 5.42 -15.15 -1.08
C ILE A 182 5.04 -16.60 -0.77
N THR A 183 4.47 -16.87 0.41
CA THR A 183 4.04 -18.20 0.83
C THR A 183 2.96 -18.76 -0.12
N LEU A 184 1.96 -17.96 -0.46
CA LEU A 184 0.93 -18.36 -1.43
C LEU A 184 1.50 -18.64 -2.81
N THR A 185 2.42 -17.78 -3.28
CA THR A 185 3.10 -18.00 -4.56
C THR A 185 3.90 -19.31 -4.54
N ALA A 186 4.62 -19.59 -3.45
CA ALA A 186 5.36 -20.84 -3.27
C ALA A 186 4.44 -22.09 -3.28
N MET A 187 3.23 -21.99 -2.77
CA MET A 187 2.22 -23.05 -2.87
C MET A 187 1.72 -23.21 -4.33
N VAL A 188 1.45 -22.12 -5.02
CA VAL A 188 0.90 -22.15 -6.39
C VAL A 188 1.92 -22.67 -7.42
N VAL A 189 3.20 -22.36 -7.24
CA VAL A 189 4.28 -22.82 -8.17
C VAL A 189 4.43 -24.35 -8.19
N GLN A 190 3.86 -25.06 -7.22
CA GLN A 190 3.84 -26.53 -7.20
C GLN A 190 2.85 -27.14 -8.21
N PHE A 191 1.94 -26.36 -8.76
CA PHE A 191 0.99 -26.79 -9.80
C PHE A 191 1.55 -26.63 -11.21
N ALA A 192 0.80 -27.16 -12.18
CA ALA A 192 1.19 -27.06 -13.60
C ALA A 192 1.30 -25.60 -14.09
N PRO A 193 2.17 -25.32 -15.10
CA PRO A 193 2.41 -23.97 -15.60
C PRO A 193 1.17 -23.16 -15.98
N PRO A 194 0.09 -23.73 -16.55
CA PRO A 194 -1.13 -22.98 -16.82
C PRO A 194 -1.81 -22.42 -15.54
N VAL A 195 -1.73 -23.14 -14.41
CA VAL A 195 -2.25 -22.70 -13.12
C VAL A 195 -1.46 -21.50 -12.59
N VAL A 196 -0.13 -21.57 -12.69
CA VAL A 196 0.77 -20.47 -12.28
C VAL A 196 0.51 -19.23 -13.14
N SER A 197 0.32 -19.40 -14.44
CA SER A 197 -0.01 -18.31 -15.37
C SER A 197 -1.38 -17.70 -15.03
N ALA A 198 -2.39 -18.52 -14.77
CA ALA A 198 -3.71 -18.10 -14.35
C ALA A 198 -3.68 -17.32 -13.02
N TYR A 199 -2.89 -17.77 -12.06
CA TYR A 199 -2.66 -17.06 -10.79
C TYR A 199 -2.00 -15.69 -11.00
N GLY A 200 -0.96 -15.62 -11.82
CA GLY A 200 -0.28 -14.37 -12.15
C GLY A 200 -1.21 -13.35 -12.80
N LEU A 201 -1.96 -13.78 -13.83
CA LEU A 201 -2.95 -12.95 -14.50
C LEU A 201 -4.09 -12.56 -13.56
N GLY A 202 -4.63 -13.52 -12.82
CA GLY A 202 -5.69 -13.29 -11.84
C GLY A 202 -5.29 -12.27 -10.77
N ASN A 203 -4.05 -12.31 -10.27
CA ASN A 203 -3.55 -11.31 -9.32
C ASN A 203 -3.42 -9.91 -9.95
N ARG A 204 -3.06 -9.78 -11.24
CA ARG A 204 -3.07 -8.49 -11.94
C ARG A 204 -4.48 -7.90 -12.01
N LEU A 205 -5.47 -8.73 -12.34
CA LEU A 205 -6.88 -8.31 -12.38
C LEU A 205 -7.39 -7.95 -10.99
N ALA A 206 -7.09 -8.77 -9.96
CA ALA A 206 -7.42 -8.48 -8.58
C ALA A 206 -6.78 -7.17 -8.07
N SER A 207 -5.57 -6.83 -8.53
CA SER A 207 -4.91 -5.57 -8.18
C SER A 207 -5.68 -4.34 -8.70
N LEU A 208 -6.28 -4.41 -9.90
CA LEU A 208 -7.12 -3.34 -10.43
C LEU A 208 -8.35 -3.11 -9.54
N VAL A 209 -8.93 -4.18 -9.02
CA VAL A 209 -10.07 -4.13 -8.09
C VAL A 209 -9.64 -3.66 -6.70
N PHE A 210 -8.44 -4.03 -6.26
CA PHE A 210 -7.90 -3.66 -4.95
C PHE A 210 -7.59 -2.16 -4.83
N LEU A 211 -7.12 -1.51 -5.89
CA LEU A 211 -6.72 -0.10 -5.86
C LEU A 211 -7.85 0.87 -5.43
N PRO A 212 -9.08 0.80 -5.98
CA PRO A 212 -10.20 1.61 -5.50
C PRO A 212 -10.57 1.30 -4.05
N ALA A 213 -10.58 0.03 -3.64
CA ALA A 213 -10.87 -0.37 -2.26
C ALA A 213 -9.85 0.21 -1.27
N MET A 214 -8.56 0.17 -1.62
CA MET A 214 -7.49 0.78 -0.83
C MET A 214 -7.64 2.32 -0.79
N GLY A 215 -8.03 2.95 -1.90
CA GLY A 215 -8.30 4.38 -1.96
C GLY A 215 -9.41 4.78 -0.98
N LEU A 216 -10.50 3.99 -0.94
CA LEU A 216 -11.60 4.20 -0.02
C LEU A 216 -11.18 4.00 1.45
N GLY A 217 -10.36 3.01 1.74
CA GLY A 217 -9.75 2.80 3.06
C GLY A 217 -8.90 4.00 3.51
N ARG A 218 -8.10 4.57 2.60
CA ARG A 218 -7.30 5.78 2.90
C ARG A 218 -8.18 7.01 3.16
N ALA A 219 -9.24 7.20 2.38
CA ALA A 219 -10.20 8.27 2.60
C ALA A 219 -10.90 8.11 3.96
N THR A 220 -11.30 6.89 4.31
CA THR A 220 -11.91 6.56 5.61
C THR A 220 -10.97 6.85 6.77
N ASN A 221 -9.68 6.51 6.64
CA ASN A 221 -8.65 6.84 7.63
C ASN A 221 -8.64 8.36 7.93
N THR A 222 -8.58 9.19 6.88
CA THR A 222 -8.61 10.65 7.02
C THR A 222 -9.90 11.15 7.66
N MET A 223 -11.06 10.66 7.20
CA MET A 223 -12.37 11.08 7.75
C MET A 223 -12.52 10.70 9.22
N VAL A 224 -12.12 9.51 9.61
CA VAL A 224 -12.21 9.07 11.02
C VAL A 224 -11.28 9.90 11.89
N GLY A 225 -10.02 10.08 11.50
CA GLY A 225 -9.07 10.89 12.28
C GLY A 225 -9.56 12.31 12.50
N GLN A 226 -10.09 12.96 11.46
CA GLN A 226 -10.62 14.33 11.58
C GLN A 226 -11.88 14.42 12.45
N ASN A 227 -12.81 13.47 12.31
CA ASN A 227 -14.03 13.50 13.11
C ASN A 227 -13.77 13.15 14.58
N LEU A 228 -12.88 12.20 14.87
CA LEU A 228 -12.49 11.89 16.25
C LEU A 228 -11.72 13.06 16.90
N GLY A 229 -10.80 13.68 16.15
CA GLY A 229 -10.10 14.88 16.61
C GLY A 229 -11.00 16.09 16.85
N ALA A 230 -12.20 16.10 16.26
CA ALA A 230 -13.25 17.10 16.51
C ALA A 230 -14.33 16.59 17.48
N GLU A 231 -14.08 15.51 18.23
CA GLU A 231 -14.98 14.88 19.21
C GLU A 231 -16.34 14.41 18.62
N ASN A 232 -16.40 14.21 17.29
CA ASN A 232 -17.60 13.82 16.56
C ASN A 232 -17.61 12.31 16.21
N SER A 233 -17.54 11.45 17.24
CA SER A 233 -17.46 9.98 17.05
C SER A 233 -18.65 9.39 16.27
N ASP A 234 -19.86 9.89 16.47
CA ASP A 234 -21.05 9.43 15.75
C ASP A 234 -21.03 9.80 14.26
N ARG A 235 -20.42 10.94 13.93
CA ARG A 235 -20.20 11.32 12.54
C ARG A 235 -19.14 10.45 11.87
N ALA A 236 -18.07 10.12 12.61
CA ALA A 236 -17.05 9.18 12.18
C ALA A 236 -17.67 7.81 11.85
N GLU A 237 -18.48 7.25 12.75
CA GLU A 237 -19.13 5.95 12.56
C GLU A 237 -20.05 5.94 11.33
N ARG A 238 -20.90 6.97 11.18
CA ARG A 238 -21.78 7.11 10.01
C ARG A 238 -20.98 7.18 8.70
N ALA A 239 -19.86 7.92 8.70
CA ALA A 239 -18.98 8.03 7.53
C ALA A 239 -18.35 6.67 7.16
N VAL A 240 -17.90 5.89 8.15
CA VAL A 240 -17.35 4.53 7.92
C VAL A 240 -18.40 3.61 7.30
N TRP A 241 -19.61 3.54 7.88
CA TRP A 241 -20.65 2.68 7.34
C TRP A 241 -21.15 3.13 5.97
N LEU A 242 -21.18 4.43 5.70
CA LEU A 242 -21.50 4.94 4.36
C LEU A 242 -20.42 4.54 3.35
N ALA A 243 -19.14 4.74 3.69
CA ALA A 243 -18.02 4.33 2.85
C ALA A 243 -18.02 2.81 2.60
N ALA A 244 -18.31 2.00 3.64
CA ALA A 244 -18.44 0.56 3.51
C ALA A 244 -19.57 0.17 2.55
N LYS A 245 -20.77 0.73 2.71
CA LYS A 245 -21.92 0.45 1.83
C LYS A 245 -21.65 0.84 0.38
N VAL A 246 -21.09 2.03 0.14
CA VAL A 246 -20.74 2.48 -1.22
C VAL A 246 -19.65 1.60 -1.82
N GLY A 247 -18.59 1.32 -1.06
CA GLY A 247 -17.51 0.44 -1.51
C GLY A 247 -17.99 -0.97 -1.82
N MET A 248 -18.79 -1.55 -0.95
CA MET A 248 -19.40 -2.88 -1.19
C MET A 248 -20.32 -2.90 -2.41
N ALA A 249 -21.14 -1.87 -2.61
CA ALA A 249 -22.03 -1.80 -3.76
C ALA A 249 -21.27 -1.71 -5.09
N VAL A 250 -20.22 -0.86 -5.15
CA VAL A 250 -19.36 -0.74 -6.33
C VAL A 250 -18.64 -2.06 -6.61
N MET A 251 -18.04 -2.67 -5.56
CA MET A 251 -17.30 -3.92 -5.71
C MET A 251 -18.20 -5.11 -6.01
N LEU A 252 -19.45 -5.09 -5.55
CA LEU A 252 -20.45 -6.09 -5.94
C LEU A 252 -20.75 -6.00 -7.44
N GLY A 253 -20.86 -4.79 -8.00
CA GLY A 253 -21.02 -4.61 -9.45
C GLY A 253 -19.85 -5.22 -10.23
N VAL A 254 -18.61 -4.93 -9.78
CA VAL A 254 -17.40 -5.52 -10.39
C VAL A 254 -17.37 -7.05 -10.21
N ALA A 255 -17.76 -7.55 -9.04
CA ALA A 255 -17.83 -8.98 -8.74
C ALA A 255 -18.82 -9.70 -9.67
N VAL A 256 -19.99 -9.13 -9.89
CA VAL A 256 -21.01 -9.67 -10.81
C VAL A 256 -20.46 -9.75 -12.25
N VAL A 257 -19.81 -8.69 -12.73
CA VAL A 257 -19.20 -8.68 -14.07
C VAL A 257 -18.10 -9.74 -14.17
N ALA A 258 -17.22 -9.85 -13.16
CA ALA A 258 -16.14 -10.84 -13.13
C ALA A 258 -16.66 -12.29 -13.04
N ALA A 259 -17.78 -12.51 -12.34
CA ALA A 259 -18.41 -13.83 -12.23
C ALA A 259 -19.14 -14.27 -13.49
N LEU A 260 -19.83 -13.32 -14.18
CA LEU A 260 -20.62 -13.62 -15.37
C LEU A 260 -19.78 -13.70 -16.65
N PHE A 261 -18.70 -12.93 -16.74
CA PHE A 261 -17.87 -12.81 -17.93
C PHE A 261 -16.39 -13.14 -17.67
N PRO A 262 -16.05 -14.24 -16.94
CA PRO A 262 -14.66 -14.51 -16.60
C PRO A 262 -13.81 -14.88 -17.83
N GLU A 263 -14.34 -15.67 -18.75
CA GLU A 263 -13.63 -16.13 -19.96
C GLU A 263 -13.26 -14.97 -20.91
N PRO A 264 -14.18 -14.06 -21.28
CA PRO A 264 -13.83 -12.88 -22.05
C PRO A 264 -12.79 -12.00 -21.38
N ILE A 265 -12.89 -11.80 -20.05
CA ILE A 265 -11.95 -10.97 -19.30
C ILE A 265 -10.55 -11.57 -19.33
N VAL A 266 -10.42 -12.86 -19.08
CA VAL A 266 -9.11 -13.56 -19.10
C VAL A 266 -8.59 -13.63 -20.53
N GLY A 267 -9.46 -13.91 -21.51
CA GLY A 267 -9.11 -14.06 -22.93
C GLY A 267 -8.49 -12.82 -23.56
N VAL A 268 -8.87 -11.61 -23.11
CA VAL A 268 -8.25 -10.36 -23.61
C VAL A 268 -6.72 -10.34 -23.39
N PHE A 269 -6.23 -11.02 -22.36
CA PHE A 269 -4.81 -11.02 -21.98
C PHE A 269 -4.04 -12.22 -22.51
N MET A 270 -4.70 -13.13 -23.23
CA MET A 270 -4.08 -14.35 -23.74
C MET A 270 -4.07 -14.37 -25.27
N ALA A 271 -2.94 -14.73 -25.87
CA ALA A 271 -2.90 -15.03 -27.29
C ALA A 271 -3.68 -16.34 -27.55
N THR A 272 -4.71 -16.29 -28.39
CA THR A 272 -5.56 -17.45 -28.69
C THR A 272 -4.84 -18.46 -29.59
N GLY A 273 -5.19 -19.74 -29.46
CA GLY A 273 -4.79 -20.79 -30.43
C GLY A 273 -3.69 -21.72 -29.96
N THR A 274 -3.36 -21.75 -28.67
CA THR A 274 -2.49 -22.80 -28.11
C THR A 274 -3.17 -23.52 -26.95
N GLU A 275 -2.95 -24.84 -26.82
CA GLU A 275 -3.48 -25.67 -25.72
C GLU A 275 -3.15 -25.08 -24.33
N LYS A 276 -1.95 -24.50 -24.19
CA LYS A 276 -1.55 -23.82 -22.95
C LYS A 276 -2.39 -22.57 -22.67
N ALA A 277 -2.77 -21.82 -23.70
CA ALA A 277 -3.62 -20.64 -23.53
C ALA A 277 -5.03 -21.03 -23.12
N GLU A 278 -5.60 -22.08 -23.72
CA GLU A 278 -6.93 -22.59 -23.38
C GLU A 278 -6.98 -23.07 -21.92
N ALA A 279 -6.01 -23.87 -21.48
CA ALA A 279 -5.90 -24.30 -20.09
C ALA A 279 -5.73 -23.12 -19.12
N THR A 280 -4.95 -22.08 -19.50
CA THR A 280 -4.78 -20.88 -18.67
C THR A 280 -6.08 -20.08 -18.61
N ILE A 281 -6.86 -20.01 -19.68
CA ILE A 281 -8.19 -19.35 -19.69
C ILE A 281 -9.15 -20.10 -18.77
N GLU A 282 -9.16 -21.43 -18.80
CA GLU A 282 -10.00 -22.25 -17.94
C GLU A 282 -9.70 -22.00 -16.45
N TYR A 283 -8.42 -22.14 -16.03
CA TYR A 283 -8.03 -21.89 -14.63
C TYR A 283 -8.21 -20.43 -14.23
N GLY A 284 -7.94 -19.47 -15.12
CA GLY A 284 -8.12 -18.04 -14.87
C GLY A 284 -9.59 -17.65 -14.74
N SER A 285 -10.45 -18.29 -15.51
CA SER A 285 -11.91 -18.10 -15.42
C SER A 285 -12.46 -18.66 -14.12
N ALA A 286 -11.99 -19.84 -13.70
CA ALA A 286 -12.32 -20.41 -12.40
C ALA A 286 -11.81 -19.51 -11.24
N TYR A 287 -10.58 -18.96 -11.37
CA TYR A 287 -10.02 -17.99 -10.43
C TYR A 287 -10.94 -16.77 -10.28
N LEU A 288 -11.31 -16.11 -11.38
CA LEU A 288 -12.16 -14.92 -11.33
C LEU A 288 -13.53 -15.22 -10.77
N ARG A 289 -14.16 -16.32 -11.19
CA ARG A 289 -15.51 -16.72 -10.76
C ARG A 289 -15.55 -16.98 -9.26
N ILE A 290 -14.56 -17.68 -8.70
CA ILE A 290 -14.50 -17.99 -7.26
C ILE A 290 -14.13 -16.75 -6.46
N ARG A 291 -13.13 -15.99 -6.91
CA ARG A 291 -12.62 -14.85 -6.17
C ARG A 291 -13.48 -13.59 -6.28
N SER A 292 -14.38 -13.51 -7.25
CA SER A 292 -15.35 -12.41 -7.33
C SER A 292 -16.16 -12.25 -6.04
N VAL A 293 -16.47 -13.34 -5.35
CA VAL A 293 -17.18 -13.32 -4.05
C VAL A 293 -16.45 -12.46 -3.01
N GLU A 294 -15.11 -12.49 -3.01
CA GLU A 294 -14.32 -11.75 -2.02
C GLU A 294 -14.24 -10.24 -2.29
N PHE A 295 -14.48 -9.76 -3.52
CA PHE A 295 -14.28 -8.36 -3.88
C PHE A 295 -15.11 -7.40 -3.02
N THR A 296 -16.35 -7.76 -2.74
CA THR A 296 -17.22 -7.01 -1.84
C THR A 296 -16.67 -6.95 -0.41
N PHE A 297 -16.20 -8.09 0.10
CA PHE A 297 -15.60 -8.18 1.44
C PHE A 297 -14.24 -7.50 1.52
N MET A 298 -13.49 -7.47 0.43
CA MET A 298 -12.22 -6.73 0.35
C MET A 298 -12.44 -5.22 0.53
N ALA A 299 -13.50 -4.65 -0.09
CA ALA A 299 -13.86 -3.25 0.13
C ALA A 299 -14.21 -2.98 1.60
N LEU A 300 -15.04 -3.82 2.20
CA LEU A 300 -15.39 -3.72 3.61
C LEU A 300 -14.16 -3.79 4.52
N LEU A 301 -13.27 -4.75 4.29
CA LEU A 301 -12.04 -4.91 5.06
C LEU A 301 -11.15 -3.67 4.96
N GLN A 302 -10.91 -3.15 3.75
CA GLN A 302 -10.07 -1.97 3.56
C GLN A 302 -10.65 -0.71 4.23
N VAL A 303 -11.96 -0.52 4.18
CA VAL A 303 -12.64 0.59 4.88
C VAL A 303 -12.47 0.47 6.38
N LEU A 304 -12.69 -0.71 6.96
CA LEU A 304 -12.56 -0.94 8.40
C LEU A 304 -11.11 -0.82 8.88
N LEU A 305 -10.14 -1.38 8.13
CA LEU A 305 -8.72 -1.18 8.43
C LEU A 305 -8.34 0.31 8.38
N GLY A 306 -8.89 1.05 7.41
CA GLY A 306 -8.75 2.50 7.33
C GLY A 306 -9.33 3.21 8.55
N ALA A 307 -10.51 2.80 9.01
CA ALA A 307 -11.15 3.35 10.20
C ALA A 307 -10.32 3.13 11.47
N TYR A 308 -9.83 1.91 11.70
CA TYR A 308 -8.96 1.61 12.85
C TYR A 308 -7.66 2.42 12.83
N ARG A 309 -7.02 2.57 11.65
CA ARG A 309 -5.82 3.40 11.51
C ARG A 309 -6.12 4.88 11.75
N GLY A 310 -7.26 5.37 11.27
CA GLY A 310 -7.72 6.74 11.48
C GLY A 310 -8.03 7.06 12.95
N ALA A 311 -8.44 6.06 13.70
CA ALA A 311 -8.64 6.14 15.16
C ALA A 311 -7.32 5.96 15.96
N GLY A 312 -6.15 5.83 15.30
CA GLY A 312 -4.87 5.55 15.97
C GLY A 312 -4.70 4.09 16.41
N ASN A 313 -5.71 3.24 16.22
CA ASN A 313 -5.67 1.84 16.66
C ASN A 313 -5.04 0.92 15.58
N THR A 314 -3.77 1.19 15.28
CA THR A 314 -3.00 0.47 14.25
C THR A 314 -2.77 -1.00 14.60
N LYS A 315 -2.70 -1.35 15.89
CA LYS A 315 -2.59 -2.74 16.35
C LYS A 315 -3.80 -3.58 15.98
N THR A 316 -5.00 -3.02 16.13
CA THR A 316 -6.26 -3.69 15.74
C THR A 316 -6.34 -3.86 14.21
N ALA A 317 -5.92 -2.85 13.44
CA ALA A 317 -5.83 -2.97 11.99
C ALA A 317 -4.88 -4.11 11.58
N MET A 318 -3.68 -4.15 12.16
CA MET A 318 -2.72 -5.23 11.94
C MET A 318 -3.31 -6.60 12.30
N ALA A 319 -3.98 -6.72 13.46
CA ALA A 319 -4.57 -7.98 13.91
C ALA A 319 -5.59 -8.53 12.90
N PHE A 320 -6.51 -7.71 12.38
CA PHE A 320 -7.49 -8.15 11.39
C PHE A 320 -6.89 -8.44 10.02
N SER A 321 -5.86 -7.71 9.61
CA SER A 321 -5.07 -8.06 8.42
C SER A 321 -4.40 -9.43 8.57
N MET A 322 -3.83 -9.71 9.75
CA MET A 322 -3.25 -11.02 10.07
C MET A 322 -4.29 -12.13 10.12
N VAL A 323 -5.48 -11.87 10.69
CA VAL A 323 -6.59 -12.84 10.69
C VAL A 323 -6.98 -13.18 9.24
N ALA A 324 -7.10 -12.19 8.38
CA ALA A 324 -7.45 -12.42 6.98
C ALA A 324 -6.40 -13.26 6.24
N LEU A 325 -5.11 -12.97 6.45
CA LEU A 325 -4.01 -13.57 5.69
C LEU A 325 -3.51 -14.87 6.31
N TRP A 326 -3.12 -14.83 7.59
CA TRP A 326 -2.40 -15.92 8.25
C TRP A 326 -3.29 -16.92 8.96
N LEU A 327 -4.46 -16.52 9.41
CA LEU A 327 -5.45 -17.48 9.98
C LEU A 327 -6.48 -17.91 8.93
N GLY A 328 -6.91 -16.99 8.08
CA GLY A 328 -7.90 -17.26 7.05
C GLY A 328 -7.30 -17.86 5.78
N ARG A 329 -6.44 -17.09 5.08
CA ARG A 329 -6.02 -17.41 3.71
C ARG A 329 -5.00 -18.53 3.64
N VAL A 330 -3.83 -18.38 4.28
CA VAL A 330 -2.71 -19.33 4.13
C VAL A 330 -3.07 -20.76 4.60
N PRO A 331 -3.63 -20.96 5.81
CA PRO A 331 -3.97 -22.31 6.27
C PRO A 331 -5.09 -22.95 5.45
N THR A 332 -6.10 -22.16 5.05
CA THR A 332 -7.22 -22.67 4.26
C THR A 332 -6.78 -23.08 2.87
N VAL A 333 -5.90 -22.29 2.23
CA VAL A 333 -5.28 -22.67 0.95
C VAL A 333 -4.53 -23.99 1.10
N TYR A 334 -3.66 -24.11 2.11
CA TYR A 334 -2.92 -25.35 2.34
C TYR A 334 -3.88 -26.54 2.56
N TYR A 335 -4.86 -26.39 3.44
CA TYR A 335 -5.81 -27.45 3.77
C TYR A 335 -6.65 -27.87 2.56
N LEU A 336 -7.25 -26.94 1.83
CA LEU A 336 -8.13 -27.27 0.70
C LEU A 336 -7.35 -27.78 -0.51
N ALA A 337 -6.24 -27.12 -0.86
CA ALA A 337 -5.50 -27.45 -2.07
C ALA A 337 -4.70 -28.75 -1.95
N PHE A 338 -4.08 -29.00 -0.79
CA PHE A 338 -3.15 -30.13 -0.61
C PHE A 338 -3.70 -31.23 0.31
N ALA A 339 -4.31 -30.90 1.46
CA ALA A 339 -4.81 -31.91 2.38
C ALA A 339 -6.16 -32.52 1.95
N ARG A 340 -6.98 -31.76 1.20
CA ARG A 340 -8.27 -32.20 0.64
C ARG A 340 -8.20 -32.48 -0.85
N ASP A 341 -7.02 -32.39 -1.46
CA ASP A 341 -6.77 -32.66 -2.88
C ASP A 341 -7.67 -31.89 -3.85
N MET A 342 -8.15 -30.68 -3.46
CA MET A 342 -8.94 -29.84 -4.35
C MET A 342 -8.10 -29.14 -5.41
N GLY A 343 -6.77 -29.23 -5.32
CA GLY A 343 -5.85 -28.64 -6.29
C GLY A 343 -5.99 -27.11 -6.43
N PRO A 344 -5.92 -26.58 -7.65
CA PRO A 344 -6.01 -25.13 -7.89
C PRO A 344 -7.30 -24.49 -7.37
N THR A 345 -8.42 -25.20 -7.46
CA THR A 345 -9.71 -24.71 -6.93
C THR A 345 -9.64 -24.47 -5.43
N GLY A 346 -8.97 -25.37 -4.68
CA GLY A 346 -8.73 -25.19 -3.26
C GLY A 346 -7.92 -23.93 -2.93
N VAL A 347 -6.96 -23.57 -3.80
CA VAL A 347 -6.21 -22.31 -3.68
C VAL A 347 -7.16 -21.10 -3.80
N TRP A 348 -7.99 -21.08 -4.85
CA TRP A 348 -8.89 -19.96 -5.12
C TRP A 348 -9.93 -19.77 -4.01
N VAL A 349 -10.51 -20.86 -3.53
CA VAL A 349 -11.47 -20.84 -2.42
C VAL A 349 -10.83 -20.38 -1.12
N GLY A 350 -9.64 -20.88 -0.79
CA GLY A 350 -8.91 -20.48 0.42
C GLY A 350 -8.53 -19.00 0.41
N MET A 351 -8.14 -18.48 -0.76
CA MET A 351 -7.84 -17.05 -0.92
C MET A 351 -9.08 -16.18 -0.70
N ALA A 352 -10.23 -16.57 -1.25
CA ALA A 352 -11.50 -15.87 -1.06
C ALA A 352 -11.95 -15.91 0.40
N PHE A 353 -11.87 -17.07 1.03
CA PHE A 353 -12.27 -17.27 2.42
C PHE A 353 -11.51 -16.35 3.38
N GLY A 354 -10.20 -16.16 3.18
CA GLY A 354 -9.40 -15.29 4.04
C GLY A 354 -9.92 -13.86 4.12
N ASN A 355 -10.28 -13.25 2.99
CA ASN A 355 -10.84 -11.90 2.98
C ASN A 355 -12.25 -11.83 3.59
N VAL A 356 -13.08 -12.84 3.34
CA VAL A 356 -14.42 -12.93 3.96
C VAL A 356 -14.30 -13.04 5.48
N LEU A 357 -13.42 -13.91 5.98
CA LEU A 357 -13.19 -14.08 7.41
C LEU A 357 -12.66 -12.79 8.05
N GLY A 358 -11.63 -12.17 7.46
CA GLY A 358 -11.04 -10.93 7.98
C GLY A 358 -12.03 -9.78 8.01
N ALA A 359 -12.79 -9.58 6.93
CA ALA A 359 -13.80 -8.53 6.84
C ALA A 359 -14.92 -8.74 7.86
N THR A 360 -15.42 -9.96 8.00
CA THR A 360 -16.48 -10.30 8.96
C THR A 360 -16.00 -10.10 10.40
N ALA A 361 -14.80 -10.59 10.73
CA ALA A 361 -14.22 -10.40 12.06
C ALA A 361 -14.00 -8.92 12.38
N ALA A 362 -13.45 -8.14 11.44
CA ALA A 362 -13.25 -6.70 11.61
C ALA A 362 -14.57 -5.96 11.78
N ALA A 363 -15.62 -6.31 11.01
CA ALA A 363 -16.94 -5.69 11.11
C ALA A 363 -17.61 -5.98 12.48
N LEU A 364 -17.59 -7.25 12.92
CA LEU A 364 -18.12 -7.64 14.23
C LEU A 364 -17.40 -6.93 15.38
N TRP A 365 -16.11 -6.73 15.27
CA TRP A 365 -15.35 -5.99 16.28
C TRP A 365 -15.63 -4.49 16.23
N PHE A 366 -15.81 -3.94 15.02
CA PHE A 366 -16.09 -2.51 14.84
C PHE A 366 -17.39 -2.07 15.54
N THR A 367 -18.40 -2.94 15.54
CA THR A 367 -19.69 -2.67 16.22
C THR A 367 -19.59 -2.57 17.74
N ARG A 368 -18.47 -3.03 18.36
CA ARG A 368 -18.24 -2.88 19.80
C ARG A 368 -17.89 -1.45 20.22
N GLY A 369 -17.53 -0.59 19.27
CA GLY A 369 -17.26 0.82 19.52
C GLY A 369 -15.94 1.13 20.22
N THR A 370 -15.08 0.15 20.51
CA THR A 370 -13.78 0.34 21.21
C THR A 370 -12.78 1.20 20.43
N TRP A 371 -13.00 1.40 19.14
CA TRP A 371 -12.19 2.27 18.30
C TRP A 371 -12.47 3.77 18.51
N LYS A 372 -13.57 4.12 19.19
CA LYS A 372 -13.97 5.51 19.49
C LYS A 372 -13.16 6.15 20.62
N GLU A 373 -12.49 5.33 21.44
CA GLU A 373 -11.64 5.79 22.52
C GLU A 373 -10.34 6.34 21.94
N ALA A 374 -9.91 7.53 22.39
CA ALA A 374 -8.66 8.13 21.97
C ALA A 374 -7.48 7.24 22.41
N VAL A 375 -6.67 6.80 21.45
CA VAL A 375 -5.48 5.95 21.72
C VAL A 375 -4.25 6.80 22.04
N ILE A 376 -4.32 8.10 21.76
CA ILE A 376 -3.26 9.06 22.04
C ILE A 376 -3.75 9.89 23.21
N ASP A 377 -3.12 9.73 24.37
CA ASP A 377 -3.23 10.67 25.47
C ASP A 377 -2.83 12.06 24.96
N ASP A 378 -3.45 13.12 25.49
CA ASP A 378 -3.15 14.50 25.12
C ASP A 378 -1.63 14.69 24.96
N PRO A 379 -1.16 15.45 23.95
CA PRO A 379 0.24 15.79 23.85
C PRO A 379 0.68 16.40 25.20
N PRO A 380 1.89 16.07 25.69
CA PRO A 380 2.35 16.62 26.95
C PRO A 380 2.14 18.12 26.91
N ALA A 381 1.38 18.64 27.86
CA ALA A 381 1.06 20.04 27.93
C ALA A 381 2.38 20.82 27.74
N ALA A 382 2.44 21.63 26.73
CA ALA A 382 3.60 22.49 26.50
C ALA A 382 3.87 23.16 27.83
N ALA A 383 5.08 22.94 28.38
CA ALA A 383 5.47 23.54 29.66
C ALA A 383 5.11 25.02 29.58
N ALA A 384 4.19 25.43 30.42
CA ALA A 384 3.87 26.83 30.51
C ALA A 384 5.18 27.58 30.76
N PRO A 385 5.51 28.65 30.01
CA PRO A 385 6.68 29.45 30.33
C PRO A 385 6.56 29.84 31.78
N ASP A 386 7.58 29.48 32.59
CA ASP A 386 7.68 29.86 33.96
C ASP A 386 7.41 31.37 34.02
N ALA A 387 6.34 31.74 34.73
CA ALA A 387 6.10 33.11 35.07
C ALA A 387 7.22 33.50 36.04
N GLU A 388 8.28 34.12 35.47
CA GLU A 388 9.24 34.83 36.30
C GLU A 388 8.52 36.05 36.89
N ASP A 389 8.44 36.08 38.25
CA ASP A 389 8.08 37.24 39.07
C ASP A 389 9.09 38.37 38.93
#